data_51362a005a2294eceb311acde6841f03
#
_entry.id   51362a005a2294eceb311acde6841f03
#
_cell.length_a   1.000
_cell.length_b   1.000
_cell.length_c   1.000
_cell.angle_alpha   90.00
_cell.angle_beta   90.00
_cell.angle_gamma   90.00
#
_symmetry.space_group_name_H-M   'P 1'
#
loop_
_entity.id
_entity.type
_entity.pdbx_description
1 polymer ?
#
loop_
_entity_poly.entity_id
_entity_poly.type
_entity_poly.pdbx_seq_one_letter_code
_entity_poly.pdbx_strand_id
1 'polypeptide(L)'
;MASVYDTATGRYLLIPQGSRLVGKYDSRVAYGQDGVQVAWNRVIFPDASSIDLNGMVGLDSHGNAGLRDKVDRHYGRIIGFSALTSLFTAAFEISQRRNQSVLAYPSPGEAASSAVGRELSQTSSQITRRNLNVQPTIKVPVGYKFTVRVNRDILFESPYEPMQADPQPLPARDKELRQRSVWQKQ
;
A
#
# COMPACT_ATOMS: atom_id res chain seq x y z
N MET A 1 4.36 1.80 -19.12
CA MET A 1 5.83 1.69 -19.18
C MET A 1 6.30 2.46 -20.39
N ALA A 2 7.40 3.22 -20.34
CA ALA A 2 7.99 3.86 -21.50
C ALA A 2 8.78 2.80 -22.32
N SER A 3 8.97 3.03 -23.61
CA SER A 3 9.82 2.19 -24.43
C SER A 3 11.27 2.27 -23.97
N VAL A 4 11.96 1.13 -23.93
CA VAL A 4 13.37 1.02 -23.56
C VAL A 4 14.16 0.60 -24.79
N TYR A 5 15.19 1.36 -25.10
CA TYR A 5 16.12 1.11 -26.20
C TYR A 5 17.47 0.66 -25.66
N ASP A 6 18.30 0.10 -26.54
CA ASP A 6 19.67 -0.28 -26.19
C ASP A 6 20.50 0.95 -25.80
N THR A 7 21.34 0.79 -24.78
CA THR A 7 22.15 1.88 -24.26
C THR A 7 23.36 2.21 -25.15
N ALA A 8 23.79 1.27 -25.98
CA ALA A 8 24.98 1.45 -26.81
C ALA A 8 24.72 2.31 -28.05
N THR A 9 23.61 2.08 -28.75
CA THR A 9 23.32 2.78 -30.01
C THR A 9 22.03 3.59 -29.95
N GLY A 10 21.12 3.30 -29.01
CA GLY A 10 19.80 3.92 -28.90
C GLY A 10 18.85 3.58 -30.06
N ARG A 11 19.20 2.61 -30.89
CA ARG A 11 18.47 2.29 -32.12
C ARG A 11 17.54 1.09 -31.99
N TYR A 12 17.93 0.13 -31.17
CA TYR A 12 17.20 -1.13 -31.06
C TYR A 12 16.17 -1.05 -29.92
N LEU A 13 14.92 -1.27 -30.25
CA LEU A 13 13.85 -1.35 -29.27
C LEU A 13 13.95 -2.70 -28.53
N LEU A 14 14.19 -2.63 -27.21
CA LEU A 14 14.31 -3.81 -26.36
C LEU A 14 13.00 -4.13 -25.64
N ILE A 15 12.36 -3.11 -25.06
CA ILE A 15 11.10 -3.28 -24.36
C ILE A 15 10.10 -2.24 -24.88
N PRO A 16 9.05 -2.66 -25.59
CA PRO A 16 8.07 -1.75 -26.17
C PRO A 16 7.14 -1.18 -25.12
N GLN A 17 6.56 -0.03 -25.43
CA GLN A 17 5.44 0.50 -24.69
C GLN A 17 4.27 -0.49 -24.71
N GLY A 18 3.55 -0.62 -23.59
CA GLY A 18 2.51 -1.63 -23.42
C GLY A 18 2.97 -2.90 -22.72
N SER A 19 4.29 -3.10 -22.54
CA SER A 19 4.81 -4.19 -21.73
C SER A 19 4.36 -4.08 -20.29
N ARG A 20 4.13 -5.22 -19.63
CA ARG A 20 3.66 -5.32 -18.25
C ARG A 20 4.76 -5.82 -17.34
N LEU A 21 4.96 -5.13 -16.21
CA LEU A 21 5.81 -5.61 -15.13
C LEU A 21 5.00 -6.41 -14.13
N VAL A 22 5.49 -7.59 -13.78
CA VAL A 22 4.92 -8.45 -12.74
C VAL A 22 5.95 -8.59 -11.63
N GLY A 23 5.50 -8.35 -10.39
CA GLY A 23 6.37 -8.39 -9.23
C GLY A 23 5.62 -8.81 -7.98
N LYS A 24 6.37 -8.91 -6.89
CA LYS A 24 5.85 -9.14 -5.55
C LYS A 24 6.15 -7.92 -4.68
N TYR A 25 5.25 -7.60 -3.78
CA TYR A 25 5.47 -6.56 -2.78
C TYR A 25 5.40 -7.15 -1.37
N ASP A 26 6.13 -6.54 -0.45
CA ASP A 26 6.01 -6.89 0.97
C ASP A 26 4.92 -6.02 1.60
N SER A 27 3.85 -6.68 2.06
CA SER A 27 2.72 -6.03 2.73
C SER A 27 2.97 -5.80 4.22
N ARG A 28 4.04 -6.33 4.79
CA ARG A 28 4.40 -6.18 6.19
C ARG A 28 5.11 -4.86 6.41
N VAL A 29 4.33 -3.80 6.52
CA VAL A 29 4.85 -2.45 6.76
C VAL A 29 4.99 -2.24 8.27
N ALA A 30 6.21 -2.01 8.74
CA ALA A 30 6.46 -1.68 10.13
C ALA A 30 6.13 -0.22 10.42
N TYR A 31 5.84 0.10 11.69
CA TYR A 31 5.66 1.48 12.12
C TYR A 31 6.91 2.31 11.84
N GLY A 32 6.76 3.43 11.17
CA GLY A 32 7.88 4.28 10.72
C GLY A 32 8.40 3.98 9.32
N GLN A 33 7.93 2.92 8.66
CA GLN A 33 8.27 2.64 7.27
C GLN A 33 7.36 3.46 6.33
N ASP A 34 7.98 4.19 5.41
CA ASP A 34 7.29 5.12 4.50
C ASP A 34 7.15 4.59 3.07
N GLY A 35 7.61 3.38 2.79
CA GLY A 35 7.60 2.80 1.44
C GLY A 35 7.32 1.30 1.42
N VAL A 36 6.66 0.86 0.36
CA VAL A 36 6.43 -0.55 0.07
C VAL A 36 7.59 -1.10 -0.73
N GLN A 37 8.24 -2.14 -0.22
CA GLN A 37 9.28 -2.85 -0.96
C GLN A 37 8.64 -3.65 -2.09
N VAL A 38 9.16 -3.47 -3.31
CA VAL A 38 8.68 -4.19 -4.49
C VAL A 38 9.85 -4.85 -5.19
N ALA A 39 9.67 -6.12 -5.53
CA ALA A 39 10.61 -6.90 -6.30
C ALA A 39 9.95 -7.32 -7.63
N TRP A 40 10.52 -6.87 -8.73
CA TRP A 40 10.02 -7.18 -10.08
C TRP A 40 10.60 -8.49 -10.56
N ASN A 41 9.71 -9.43 -10.89
CA ASN A 41 10.11 -10.77 -11.27
C ASN A 41 10.14 -10.97 -12.78
N ARG A 42 9.21 -10.34 -13.52
CA ARG A 42 9.02 -10.60 -14.93
C ARG A 42 8.53 -9.38 -15.70
N VAL A 43 8.99 -9.22 -16.93
CA VAL A 43 8.37 -8.35 -17.94
C VAL A 43 7.63 -9.23 -18.92
N ILE A 44 6.39 -8.90 -19.21
CA ILE A 44 5.57 -9.55 -20.26
C ILE A 44 5.40 -8.54 -21.40
N PHE A 45 5.79 -8.92 -22.57
CA PHE A 45 5.67 -8.11 -23.79
C PHE A 45 4.26 -8.17 -24.38
N PRO A 46 3.91 -7.26 -25.31
CA PRO A 46 2.60 -7.26 -25.96
C PRO A 46 2.32 -8.51 -26.80
N ASP A 47 3.36 -9.20 -27.28
CA ASP A 47 3.30 -10.48 -28.01
C ASP A 47 3.16 -11.70 -27.10
N ALA A 48 2.96 -11.50 -25.80
CA ALA A 48 2.90 -12.52 -24.76
C ALA A 48 4.24 -13.23 -24.44
N SER A 49 5.33 -12.89 -25.10
CA SER A 49 6.66 -13.33 -24.67
C SER A 49 7.04 -12.68 -23.33
N SER A 50 8.00 -13.24 -22.62
CA SER A 50 8.39 -12.69 -21.32
C SER A 50 9.86 -12.90 -20.99
N ILE A 51 10.40 -11.98 -20.20
CA ILE A 51 11.77 -12.04 -19.66
C ILE A 51 11.71 -12.02 -18.16
N ASP A 52 12.50 -12.90 -17.51
CA ASP A 52 12.62 -12.95 -16.06
C ASP A 52 13.62 -11.91 -15.54
N LEU A 53 13.17 -11.12 -14.55
CA LEU A 53 13.97 -10.10 -13.88
C LEU A 53 14.59 -10.60 -12.56
N ASN A 54 14.15 -11.77 -12.07
CA ASN A 54 14.63 -12.42 -10.83
C ASN A 54 14.69 -11.50 -9.61
N GLY A 55 13.65 -10.72 -9.40
CA GLY A 55 13.51 -9.92 -8.19
C GLY A 55 14.25 -8.59 -8.22
N MET A 56 14.31 -7.90 -9.35
CA MET A 56 14.88 -6.55 -9.43
C MET A 56 14.10 -5.57 -8.56
N VAL A 57 14.82 -4.75 -7.82
CA VAL A 57 14.22 -3.84 -6.84
C VAL A 57 13.53 -2.66 -7.51
N GLY A 58 12.30 -2.36 -7.06
CA GLY A 58 11.60 -1.14 -7.42
C GLY A 58 12.11 0.04 -6.59
N LEU A 59 12.41 1.14 -7.26
CA LEU A 59 12.81 2.41 -6.64
C LEU A 59 11.73 3.45 -6.90
N ASP A 60 11.63 4.43 -6.03
CA ASP A 60 10.80 5.60 -6.27
C ASP A 60 11.38 6.50 -7.37
N SER A 61 10.72 7.60 -7.69
CA SER A 61 11.19 8.58 -8.68
C SER A 61 12.49 9.29 -8.28
N HIS A 62 12.89 9.22 -7.02
CA HIS A 62 14.12 9.83 -6.47
C HIS A 62 15.26 8.82 -6.31
N GLY A 63 15.01 7.55 -6.67
CA GLY A 63 16.01 6.48 -6.56
C GLY A 63 16.08 5.80 -5.19
N ASN A 64 15.17 6.10 -4.26
CA ASN A 64 15.13 5.40 -2.98
C ASN A 64 14.45 4.04 -3.12
N ALA A 65 14.90 3.06 -2.35
CA ALA A 65 14.31 1.73 -2.36
C ALA A 65 12.86 1.73 -1.87
N GLY A 66 11.99 1.05 -2.60
CA GLY A 66 10.57 0.96 -2.32
C GLY A 66 9.76 2.10 -2.93
N LEU A 67 8.48 1.82 -3.17
CA LEU A 67 7.53 2.81 -3.69
C LEU A 67 6.97 3.62 -2.53
N ARG A 68 7.14 4.94 -2.58
CA ARG A 68 6.70 5.87 -1.55
C ARG A 68 5.70 6.83 -2.12
N ASP A 69 4.56 6.97 -1.43
CA ASP A 69 3.59 8.02 -1.70
C ASP A 69 2.91 8.44 -0.39
N LYS A 70 1.65 8.76 -0.42
CA LYS A 70 0.92 9.21 0.77
C LYS A 70 0.82 8.10 1.81
N VAL A 71 1.51 8.29 2.92
CA VAL A 71 1.42 7.42 4.10
C VAL A 71 0.36 7.98 5.03
N ASP A 72 -0.73 7.26 5.18
CA ASP A 72 -1.74 7.59 6.18
C ASP A 72 -1.33 6.98 7.52
N ARG A 73 -0.76 7.81 8.40
CA ARG A 73 -0.31 7.42 9.74
C ARG A 73 -1.41 7.54 10.78
N HIS A 74 -2.62 7.91 10.39
CA HIS A 74 -3.78 8.05 11.28
C HIS A 74 -3.54 8.96 12.51
N TYR A 75 -2.63 9.94 12.40
CA TYR A 75 -2.28 10.85 13.49
C TYR A 75 -3.49 11.55 14.11
N GLY A 76 -4.46 11.99 13.29
CA GLY A 76 -5.67 12.62 13.78
C GLY A 76 -6.46 11.74 14.75
N ARG A 77 -6.51 10.44 14.47
CA ARG A 77 -7.19 9.45 15.32
C ARG A 77 -6.42 9.22 16.62
N ILE A 78 -5.09 9.10 16.55
CA ILE A 78 -4.23 8.87 17.72
C ILE A 78 -4.26 10.09 18.63
N ILE A 79 -4.05 11.30 18.08
CA ILE A 79 -4.04 12.55 18.85
C ILE A 79 -5.42 12.85 19.42
N GLY A 80 -6.49 12.69 18.62
CA GLY A 80 -7.85 12.92 19.08
C GLY A 80 -8.25 12.01 20.23
N PHE A 81 -7.90 10.73 20.15
CA PHE A 81 -8.17 9.79 21.24
C PHE A 81 -7.33 10.10 22.49
N SER A 82 -6.05 10.43 22.33
CA SER A 82 -5.18 10.81 23.45
C SER A 82 -5.65 12.08 24.17
N ALA A 83 -6.11 13.08 23.42
CA ALA A 83 -6.67 14.31 23.97
C ALA A 83 -7.95 14.02 24.76
N LEU A 84 -8.83 13.17 24.22
CA LEU A 84 -10.06 12.79 24.89
C LEU A 84 -9.78 12.07 26.22
N THR A 85 -8.88 11.09 26.21
CA THR A 85 -8.50 10.35 27.44
C THR A 85 -7.84 11.25 28.47
N SER A 86 -7.00 12.20 28.05
CA SER A 86 -6.39 13.20 28.96
C SER A 86 -7.44 14.09 29.63
N LEU A 87 -8.46 14.49 28.86
CA LEU A 87 -9.56 15.30 29.40
C LEU A 87 -10.37 14.53 30.45
N PHE A 88 -10.67 13.27 30.21
CA PHE A 88 -11.34 12.41 31.20
C PHE A 88 -10.50 12.21 32.46
N THR A 89 -9.21 11.94 32.29
CA THR A 89 -8.29 11.79 33.46
C THR A 89 -8.21 13.07 34.29
N ALA A 90 -8.08 14.22 33.65
CA ALA A 90 -8.05 15.51 34.34
C ALA A 90 -9.38 15.81 35.06
N ALA A 91 -10.52 15.57 34.43
CA ALA A 91 -11.83 15.75 35.08
C ALA A 91 -12.00 14.83 36.30
N PHE A 92 -11.52 13.59 36.20
CA PHE A 92 -11.54 12.64 37.29
C PHE A 92 -10.64 13.08 38.45
N GLU A 93 -9.41 13.54 38.20
CA GLU A 93 -8.51 14.08 39.24
C GLU A 93 -9.08 15.30 39.94
N ILE A 94 -9.70 16.22 39.22
CA ILE A 94 -10.35 17.41 39.80
C ILE A 94 -11.51 16.98 40.70
N SER A 95 -12.30 15.99 40.26
CA SER A 95 -13.40 15.44 41.05
C SER A 95 -12.91 14.81 42.36
N GLN A 96 -11.81 14.07 42.31
CA GLN A 96 -11.20 13.46 43.50
C GLN A 96 -10.65 14.48 44.49
N ARG A 97 -9.95 15.52 44.00
CA ARG A 97 -9.39 16.57 44.86
C ARG A 97 -10.45 17.39 45.60
N ARG A 98 -11.64 17.52 45.00
CA ARG A 98 -12.76 18.23 45.65
C ARG A 98 -13.33 17.48 46.87
N ASN A 99 -13.20 16.16 46.89
CA ASN A 99 -13.78 15.31 47.95
C ASN A 99 -12.79 14.86 49.01
N GLN A 100 -11.50 15.17 48.87
CA GLN A 100 -10.50 14.86 49.91
C GLN A 100 -10.52 15.91 51.03
N SER A 101 -11.41 15.77 51.99
CA SER A 101 -11.22 16.29 53.32
C SER A 101 -10.18 15.42 54.05
N VAL A 102 -9.15 16.03 54.60
CA VAL A 102 -7.88 15.44 55.06
C VAL A 102 -8.02 14.42 56.23
N LEU A 103 -9.23 14.12 56.69
CA LEU A 103 -9.50 13.28 57.88
C LEU A 103 -10.67 12.28 57.72
N ALA A 104 -11.20 12.06 56.55
CA ALA A 104 -12.33 11.16 56.40
C ALA A 104 -11.93 9.80 55.81
N TYR A 105 -12.39 8.69 56.40
CA TYR A 105 -12.35 7.37 55.79
C TYR A 105 -13.06 7.42 54.42
N PRO A 106 -12.51 6.82 53.39
CA PRO A 106 -13.12 6.85 52.06
C PRO A 106 -14.53 6.25 52.14
N SER A 107 -15.50 7.02 51.69
CA SER A 107 -16.88 6.53 51.60
C SER A 107 -16.99 5.43 50.55
N PRO A 108 -17.96 4.50 50.61
CA PRO A 108 -18.15 3.47 49.59
C PRO A 108 -18.26 4.04 48.17
N GLY A 109 -18.79 5.25 48.00
CA GLY A 109 -18.87 5.94 46.72
C GLY A 109 -17.50 6.43 46.21
N GLU A 110 -16.61 6.86 47.09
CA GLU A 110 -15.24 7.24 46.76
C GLU A 110 -14.38 6.03 46.36
N ALA A 111 -14.56 4.91 47.06
CA ALA A 111 -13.93 3.64 46.72
C ALA A 111 -14.38 3.15 45.34
N ALA A 112 -15.67 3.24 45.05
CA ALA A 112 -16.23 2.88 43.74
C ALA A 112 -15.71 3.81 42.65
N SER A 113 -15.68 5.12 42.84
CA SER A 113 -15.20 6.07 41.83
C SER A 113 -13.70 5.92 41.56
N SER A 114 -12.90 5.61 42.60
CA SER A 114 -11.46 5.34 42.46
C SER A 114 -11.20 4.04 41.69
N ALA A 115 -12.03 2.99 41.88
CA ALA A 115 -11.95 1.74 41.14
C ALA A 115 -12.27 1.95 39.65
N VAL A 116 -13.34 2.69 39.34
CA VAL A 116 -13.69 3.06 37.96
C VAL A 116 -12.58 3.88 37.31
N GLY A 117 -11.97 4.81 38.02
CA GLY A 117 -10.85 5.61 37.50
C GLY A 117 -9.62 4.75 37.13
N ARG A 118 -9.29 3.77 37.98
CA ARG A 118 -8.19 2.85 37.72
C ARG A 118 -8.50 1.96 36.49
N GLU A 119 -9.71 1.45 36.39
CA GLU A 119 -10.18 0.63 35.27
C GLU A 119 -10.15 1.42 33.95
N LEU A 120 -10.64 2.67 33.96
CA LEU A 120 -10.57 3.56 32.81
C LEU A 120 -9.12 3.86 32.40
N SER A 121 -8.21 4.05 33.36
CA SER A 121 -6.79 4.29 33.11
C SER A 121 -6.12 3.06 32.48
N GLN A 122 -6.42 1.87 32.96
CA GLN A 122 -5.91 0.61 32.41
C GLN A 122 -6.46 0.36 30.99
N THR A 123 -7.75 0.53 30.80
CA THR A 123 -8.41 0.39 29.51
C THR A 123 -7.86 1.41 28.51
N SER A 124 -7.69 2.66 28.92
CA SER A 124 -7.06 3.72 28.10
C SER A 124 -5.65 3.34 27.67
N SER A 125 -4.85 2.82 28.59
CA SER A 125 -3.47 2.37 28.31
C SER A 125 -3.46 1.21 27.32
N GLN A 126 -4.38 0.26 27.44
CA GLN A 126 -4.51 -0.88 26.50
C GLN A 126 -4.94 -0.39 25.11
N ILE A 127 -5.90 0.51 25.01
CA ILE A 127 -6.36 1.08 23.75
C ILE A 127 -5.24 1.93 23.11
N THR A 128 -4.51 2.68 23.90
CA THR A 128 -3.35 3.46 23.40
C THR A 128 -2.28 2.53 22.82
N ARG A 129 -1.91 1.48 23.53
CA ARG A 129 -0.96 0.47 23.02
C ARG A 129 -1.46 -0.19 21.74
N ARG A 130 -2.74 -0.51 21.65
CA ARG A 130 -3.38 -1.05 20.43
C ARG A 130 -3.32 -0.07 19.27
N ASN A 131 -3.61 1.22 19.53
CA ASN A 131 -3.59 2.26 18.52
C ASN A 131 -2.17 2.59 18.02
N LEU A 132 -1.15 2.47 18.89
CA LEU A 132 0.25 2.62 18.51
C LEU A 132 0.75 1.45 17.63
N ASN A 133 0.08 0.31 17.66
CA ASN A 133 0.44 -0.88 16.88
C ASN A 133 -0.36 -0.97 15.55
N VAL A 134 -1.09 0.09 15.17
CA VAL A 134 -1.78 0.15 13.88
C VAL A 134 -0.74 0.34 12.77
N GLN A 135 -0.67 -0.64 11.88
CA GLN A 135 0.20 -0.56 10.71
C GLN A 135 -0.22 0.62 9.82
N PRO A 136 0.72 1.44 9.35
CA PRO A 136 0.42 2.52 8.43
C PRO A 136 -0.08 1.95 7.10
N THR A 137 -1.04 2.64 6.50
CA THR A 137 -1.52 2.30 5.16
C THR A 137 -0.79 3.12 4.12
N ILE A 138 -0.07 2.44 3.23
CA ILE A 138 0.61 3.08 2.09
C ILE A 138 -0.28 2.92 0.87
N LYS A 139 -0.66 4.05 0.26
CA LYS A 139 -1.47 4.07 -0.97
C LYS A 139 -0.59 4.48 -2.13
N VAL A 140 -0.46 3.62 -3.13
CA VAL A 140 0.25 3.93 -4.38
C VAL A 140 -0.81 4.21 -5.45
N PRO A 141 -0.95 5.44 -5.94
CA PRO A 141 -1.96 5.80 -6.93
C PRO A 141 -1.62 5.24 -8.31
N VAL A 142 -2.64 5.16 -9.16
CA VAL A 142 -2.47 4.85 -10.57
C VAL A 142 -1.65 5.95 -11.24
N GLY A 143 -0.73 5.57 -12.13
CA GLY A 143 0.18 6.52 -12.80
C GLY A 143 1.43 6.89 -11.98
N TYR A 144 1.65 6.26 -10.84
CA TYR A 144 2.87 6.46 -10.06
C TYR A 144 4.12 6.13 -10.89
N LYS A 145 5.08 7.08 -10.95
CA LYS A 145 6.35 6.91 -11.65
C LYS A 145 7.36 6.24 -10.74
N PHE A 146 7.94 5.15 -11.21
CA PHE A 146 8.95 4.40 -10.49
C PHE A 146 10.08 3.98 -11.42
N THR A 147 11.21 3.62 -10.85
CA THR A 147 12.40 3.14 -11.54
C THR A 147 12.67 1.69 -11.12
N VAL A 148 13.17 0.89 -12.05
CA VAL A 148 13.63 -0.47 -11.75
C VAL A 148 15.16 -0.45 -11.71
N ARG A 149 15.74 -0.87 -10.59
CA ARG A 149 17.18 -1.02 -10.47
C ARG A 149 17.61 -2.33 -11.08
N VAL A 150 18.33 -2.24 -12.18
CA VAL A 150 18.94 -3.41 -12.81
C VAL A 150 20.19 -3.79 -12.02
N ASN A 151 20.25 -4.99 -11.50
CA ASN A 151 21.33 -5.51 -10.68
C ASN A 151 22.18 -6.58 -11.40
N ARG A 152 21.83 -6.89 -12.65
CA ARG A 152 22.54 -7.84 -13.50
C ARG A 152 22.22 -7.55 -14.96
N ASP A 153 23.04 -8.05 -15.86
CA ASP A 153 22.81 -7.94 -17.28
C ASP A 153 21.56 -8.72 -17.70
N ILE A 154 20.80 -8.13 -18.61
CA ILE A 154 19.65 -8.76 -19.24
C ILE A 154 20.04 -8.96 -20.70
N LEU A 155 20.16 -10.22 -21.10
CA LEU A 155 20.47 -10.58 -22.48
C LEU A 155 19.17 -10.66 -23.28
N PHE A 156 19.11 -9.90 -24.37
CA PHE A 156 18.05 -9.98 -25.35
C PHE A 156 18.61 -10.74 -26.56
N GLU A 157 17.92 -11.80 -26.97
CA GLU A 157 18.35 -12.60 -28.14
C GLU A 157 18.24 -11.82 -29.44
N SER A 158 17.22 -10.95 -29.54
CA SER A 158 16.96 -10.06 -30.68
C SER A 158 16.24 -8.79 -30.21
N PRO A 159 16.32 -7.70 -30.99
CA PRO A 159 15.45 -6.54 -30.79
C PRO A 159 13.97 -6.97 -30.88
N TYR A 160 13.11 -6.25 -30.15
CA TYR A 160 11.68 -6.51 -30.22
C TYR A 160 11.13 -6.12 -31.60
N GLU A 161 10.57 -7.08 -32.30
CA GLU A 161 9.81 -6.85 -33.52
C GLU A 161 8.32 -6.95 -33.20
N PRO A 162 7.53 -5.87 -33.45
CA PRO A 162 6.10 -5.93 -33.20
C PRO A 162 5.49 -7.01 -34.07
N MET A 163 4.78 -7.95 -33.42
CA MET A 163 4.02 -8.96 -34.13
C MET A 163 3.07 -8.25 -35.12
N GLN A 164 3.29 -8.37 -36.39
CA GLN A 164 2.32 -7.95 -37.38
C GLN A 164 1.08 -8.80 -37.14
N ALA A 165 0.06 -8.21 -36.56
CA ALA A 165 -1.24 -8.85 -36.42
C ALA A 165 -1.77 -9.06 -37.85
N ASP A 166 -1.45 -10.19 -38.41
CA ASP A 166 -2.17 -10.69 -39.58
C ASP A 166 -3.63 -10.82 -39.09
N PRO A 167 -4.57 -10.07 -39.68
CA PRO A 167 -5.95 -10.14 -39.24
C PRO A 167 -6.50 -11.50 -39.67
N GLN A 168 -6.21 -12.53 -38.89
CA GLN A 168 -6.87 -13.82 -39.08
C GLN A 168 -8.37 -13.56 -38.99
N PRO A 169 -9.11 -13.83 -40.07
CA PRO A 169 -10.55 -13.66 -40.01
C PRO A 169 -11.09 -14.55 -38.90
N LEU A 170 -11.86 -13.95 -37.99
CA LEU A 170 -12.50 -14.67 -36.89
C LEU A 170 -13.10 -15.97 -37.42
N PRO A 171 -12.86 -17.12 -36.76
CA PRO A 171 -13.42 -18.39 -37.17
C PRO A 171 -14.93 -18.24 -37.37
N ALA A 172 -15.47 -18.88 -38.41
CA ALA A 172 -16.86 -18.70 -38.85
C ALA A 172 -17.89 -18.82 -37.72
N ARG A 173 -17.57 -19.64 -36.73
CA ARG A 173 -18.38 -19.84 -35.50
C ARG A 173 -18.58 -18.56 -34.67
N ASP A 174 -17.58 -17.71 -34.58
CA ASP A 174 -17.69 -16.45 -33.81
C ASP A 174 -18.44 -15.35 -34.57
N LYS A 175 -18.48 -15.43 -35.88
CA LYS A 175 -19.30 -14.57 -36.74
C LYS A 175 -20.80 -14.89 -36.55
N GLU A 176 -21.15 -16.15 -36.48
CA GLU A 176 -22.54 -16.59 -36.23
C GLU A 176 -23.06 -16.21 -34.84
N LEU A 177 -22.22 -16.33 -33.82
CA LEU A 177 -22.58 -15.95 -32.47
C LEU A 177 -22.82 -14.43 -32.34
N ARG A 178 -22.03 -13.61 -33.01
CA ARG A 178 -22.26 -12.16 -33.02
C ARG A 178 -23.51 -11.78 -33.81
N GLN A 179 -23.83 -12.45 -34.90
CA GLN A 179 -25.07 -12.21 -35.64
C GLN A 179 -26.30 -12.58 -34.81
N ARG A 180 -26.29 -13.69 -34.09
CA ARG A 180 -27.41 -14.10 -33.20
C ARG A 180 -27.66 -13.11 -32.04
N SER A 181 -26.62 -12.52 -31.49
CA SER A 181 -26.75 -11.54 -30.39
C SER A 181 -27.38 -10.21 -30.81
N VAL A 182 -27.30 -9.87 -32.12
CA VAL A 182 -27.90 -8.63 -32.64
C VAL A 182 -29.43 -8.77 -32.81
N TRP A 183 -29.92 -9.98 -33.15
CA TRP A 183 -31.35 -10.24 -33.37
C TRP A 183 -32.17 -10.50 -32.11
N GLN A 184 -31.52 -10.67 -30.95
CA GLN A 184 -32.21 -10.86 -29.66
C GLN A 184 -32.51 -9.54 -28.91
N LYS A 185 -32.16 -8.38 -29.49
CA LYS A 185 -32.37 -7.05 -28.89
C LYS A 185 -33.44 -6.20 -29.60
N GLN A 186 -34.31 -6.83 -30.39
CA GLN A 186 -35.49 -6.14 -30.95
C GLN A 186 -36.77 -6.68 -30.32
#